data_4d65a5e19e981643e1ff2b1a9d0b4718
#
_entry.id   4d65a5e19e981643e1ff2b1a9d0b4718
#
_cell.length_a   1.000
_cell.length_b   1.000
_cell.length_c   1.000
_cell.angle_alpha   90.00
_cell.angle_beta   90.00
_cell.angle_gamma   90.00
#
_symmetry.space_group_name_H-M   'P 1'
#
loop_
_entity.id
_entity.type
_entity.pdbx_description
1 polymer ?
#
loop_
_entity_poly.entity_id
_entity_poly.type
_entity_poly.pdbx_seq_one_letter_code
_entity_poly.pdbx_strand_id
1 'polypeptide(L)'
;MTTNDMERSKIVESSDTIEAIEECYRMGWSDGLPVVPPVDYKVREMLEMAGLTGEEEIISLEMRNRVLTSENVAANAVMAGCLPEYFPVLTTTLKTLEEEKNFVHMASASTSSPAIMMLLNGPIRDEIGANY
;
A
#
# COMPACT_ATOMS: atom_id res chain seq x y z
N MET A 1 -10.96 -0.89 28.09
CA MET A 1 -9.95 0.01 27.54
C MET A 1 -10.21 0.09 26.05
N THR A 2 -10.76 1.19 25.71
CA THR A 2 -11.46 1.51 24.49
C THR A 2 -10.50 1.80 23.34
N THR A 3 -10.84 1.14 22.22
CA THR A 3 -11.10 1.80 20.93
C THR A 3 -9.89 2.33 20.18
N ASN A 4 -9.54 1.59 19.29
CA ASN A 4 -9.47 1.75 17.85
C ASN A 4 -9.83 3.18 17.36
N ASP A 5 -8.96 4.13 17.63
CA ASP A 5 -8.80 5.27 16.74
C ASP A 5 -8.06 4.72 15.52
N MET A 6 -8.82 4.31 14.49
CA MET A 6 -8.28 4.20 13.13
C MET A 6 -7.87 5.63 12.78
N GLU A 7 -6.57 5.91 12.99
CA GLU A 7 -6.01 7.20 12.62
C GLU A 7 -6.24 7.36 11.13
N ARG A 8 -7.16 8.25 10.78
CA ARG A 8 -7.25 8.76 9.40
C ARG A 8 -5.88 9.23 8.98
N SER A 9 -5.52 8.95 7.75
CA SER A 9 -4.23 9.37 7.20
C SER A 9 -4.02 10.87 7.45
N LYS A 10 -2.87 11.21 8.03
CA LYS A 10 -2.55 12.59 8.37
C LYS A 10 -2.31 13.37 7.09
N ILE A 11 -3.15 14.37 6.83
CA ILE A 11 -2.97 15.28 5.70
C ILE A 11 -1.91 16.32 6.06
N VAL A 12 -0.93 16.47 5.19
CA VAL A 12 0.12 17.48 5.30
C VAL A 12 0.07 18.38 4.07
N GLU A 13 0.07 19.69 4.28
CA GLU A 13 0.11 20.67 3.19
C GLU A 13 1.56 20.95 2.79
N SER A 14 1.80 21.05 1.49
CA SER A 14 3.09 21.45 0.93
C SER A 14 2.90 22.50 -0.18
N SER A 15 3.87 23.35 -0.38
CA SER A 15 3.79 24.44 -1.37
C SER A 15 4.10 23.96 -2.79
N ASP A 16 4.93 22.92 -2.92
CA ASP A 16 5.30 22.35 -4.22
C ASP A 16 5.68 20.88 -4.11
N THR A 17 5.96 20.25 -5.27
CA THR A 17 6.28 18.82 -5.35
C THR A 17 7.59 18.44 -4.65
N ILE A 18 8.60 19.31 -4.69
CA ILE A 18 9.90 19.03 -4.06
C ILE A 18 9.73 19.05 -2.54
N GLU A 19 9.05 20.05 -2.02
CA GLU A 19 8.73 20.13 -0.59
C GLU A 19 7.88 18.92 -0.15
N ALA A 20 6.93 18.46 -0.96
CA ALA A 20 6.13 17.27 -0.66
C ALA A 20 6.99 16.00 -0.54
N ILE A 21 8.00 15.83 -1.42
CA ILE A 21 8.94 14.69 -1.35
C ILE A 21 9.80 14.79 -0.07
N GLU A 22 10.33 15.98 0.24
CA GLU A 22 11.11 16.22 1.46
C GLU A 22 10.27 16.01 2.73
N GLU A 23 8.98 16.36 2.67
CA GLU A 23 8.06 16.12 3.79
C GLU A 23 7.83 14.62 4.02
N CYS A 24 7.69 13.82 2.96
CA CYS A 24 7.62 12.37 3.09
C CYS A 24 8.84 11.81 3.86
N TYR A 25 10.04 12.34 3.59
CA TYR A 25 11.23 11.97 4.33
C TYR A 25 11.20 12.45 5.79
N ARG A 26 10.83 13.72 6.03
CA ARG A 26 10.73 14.28 7.40
C ARG A 26 9.71 13.53 8.27
N MET A 27 8.64 13.06 7.66
CA MET A 27 7.60 12.25 8.34
C MET A 27 8.01 10.78 8.57
N GLY A 28 9.18 10.36 8.06
CA GLY A 28 9.63 8.98 8.15
C GLY A 28 8.86 7.99 7.25
N TRP A 29 8.20 8.50 6.21
CA TRP A 29 7.49 7.67 5.23
C TRP A 29 8.42 7.14 4.14
N SER A 30 9.63 7.63 4.06
CA SER A 30 10.69 7.19 3.17
C SER A 30 11.99 7.04 3.96
N ASP A 31 12.84 6.14 3.53
CA ASP A 31 14.19 5.92 4.08
C ASP A 31 15.25 6.89 3.52
N GLY A 32 14.83 7.87 2.73
CA GLY A 32 15.68 8.87 2.10
C GLY A 32 15.68 8.78 0.57
N LEU A 33 15.12 7.71 -0.01
CA LEU A 33 14.88 7.68 -1.45
C LEU A 33 13.66 8.54 -1.80
N PRO A 34 13.70 9.26 -2.93
CA PRO A 34 12.55 10.00 -3.42
C PRO A 34 11.36 9.07 -3.66
N VAL A 35 10.19 9.47 -3.17
CA VAL A 35 8.92 8.77 -3.39
C VAL A 35 7.97 9.69 -4.13
N VAL A 36 6.97 9.12 -4.81
CA VAL A 36 5.86 9.91 -5.36
C VAL A 36 4.99 10.37 -4.19
N PRO A 37 4.78 11.68 -3.98
CA PRO A 37 3.92 12.13 -2.89
C PRO A 37 2.51 11.58 -3.04
N PRO A 38 1.93 10.98 -1.98
CA PRO A 38 0.61 10.37 -2.02
C PRO A 38 -0.48 11.46 -1.90
N VAL A 39 -0.58 12.31 -2.94
CA VAL A 39 -1.58 13.37 -2.99
C VAL A 39 -2.99 12.79 -3.09
N ASP A 40 -3.94 13.47 -2.45
CA ASP A 40 -5.30 13.00 -2.26
C ASP A 40 -5.98 12.49 -3.54
N TYR A 41 -5.85 13.21 -4.67
CA TYR A 41 -6.49 12.77 -5.92
C TYR A 41 -5.89 11.46 -6.46
N LYS A 42 -4.58 11.20 -6.28
CA LYS A 42 -3.94 9.95 -6.70
C LYS A 42 -4.37 8.77 -5.83
N VAL A 43 -4.50 8.99 -4.53
CA VAL A 43 -5.01 7.98 -3.61
C VAL A 43 -6.45 7.61 -3.97
N ARG A 44 -7.29 8.61 -4.29
CA ARG A 44 -8.66 8.35 -4.75
C ARG A 44 -8.71 7.58 -6.06
N GLU A 45 -7.88 7.92 -7.06
CA GLU A 45 -7.81 7.17 -8.31
C GLU A 45 -7.53 5.68 -8.07
N MET A 46 -6.61 5.35 -7.13
CA MET A 46 -6.36 3.96 -6.74
C MET A 46 -7.61 3.30 -6.16
N LEU A 47 -8.25 3.96 -5.19
CA LEU A 47 -9.45 3.44 -4.53
C LEU A 47 -10.60 3.21 -5.50
N GLU A 48 -10.88 4.19 -6.36
CA GLU A 48 -11.93 4.11 -7.39
C GLU A 48 -11.69 2.94 -8.35
N MET A 49 -10.44 2.72 -8.77
CA MET A 49 -10.10 1.61 -9.67
C MET A 49 -10.41 0.24 -9.06
N ALA A 50 -10.29 0.10 -7.75
CA ALA A 50 -10.61 -1.15 -7.03
C ALA A 50 -12.04 -1.18 -6.46
N GLY A 51 -12.83 -0.11 -6.63
CA GLY A 51 -14.16 0.02 -6.05
C GLY A 51 -14.17 0.06 -4.53
N LEU A 52 -13.15 0.68 -3.92
CA LEU A 52 -12.95 0.78 -2.47
C LEU A 52 -13.19 2.21 -1.98
N THR A 53 -13.57 2.35 -0.70
CA THR A 53 -13.89 3.66 -0.08
C THR A 53 -12.75 4.27 0.72
N GLY A 54 -11.74 3.47 1.07
CA GLY A 54 -10.62 3.86 1.92
C GLY A 54 -10.67 3.27 3.33
N GLU A 55 -11.84 2.90 3.80
CA GLU A 55 -12.05 2.40 5.16
C GLU A 55 -12.01 0.87 5.28
N GLU A 56 -12.02 0.16 4.15
CA GLU A 56 -12.00 -1.30 4.16
C GLU A 56 -10.68 -1.84 4.69
N GLU A 57 -10.78 -2.81 5.58
CA GLU A 57 -9.64 -3.58 6.04
C GLU A 57 -9.16 -4.50 4.90
N ILE A 58 -7.90 -4.35 4.51
CA ILE A 58 -7.27 -5.16 3.47
C ILE A 58 -6.51 -6.32 4.08
N ILE A 59 -5.77 -6.07 5.17
CA ILE A 59 -5.01 -7.10 5.88
C ILE A 59 -4.86 -6.72 7.35
N SER A 60 -5.06 -7.69 8.24
CA SER A 60 -4.82 -7.60 9.67
C SER A 60 -3.61 -8.43 10.08
N LEU A 61 -2.59 -7.76 10.59
CA LEU A 61 -1.37 -8.36 11.10
C LEU A 61 -1.39 -8.35 12.64
N GLU A 62 -2.16 -9.27 13.22
CA GLU A 62 -2.38 -9.36 14.67
C GLU A 62 -1.09 -9.39 15.47
N MET A 63 -0.08 -10.15 15.02
CA MET A 63 1.22 -10.25 15.69
C MET A 63 1.98 -8.91 15.73
N ARG A 64 1.64 -7.96 14.90
CA ARG A 64 2.21 -6.61 14.85
C ARG A 64 1.26 -5.55 15.38
N ASN A 65 0.06 -5.96 15.80
CA ASN A 65 -1.02 -5.05 16.19
C ASN A 65 -1.24 -3.95 15.11
N ARG A 66 -1.30 -4.37 13.84
CA ARG A 66 -1.46 -3.49 12.68
C ARG A 66 -2.61 -3.96 11.81
N VAL A 67 -3.46 -3.01 11.44
CA VAL A 67 -4.48 -3.16 10.40
C VAL A 67 -4.14 -2.21 9.28
N LEU A 68 -4.12 -2.68 8.04
CA LEU A 68 -3.94 -1.85 6.85
C LEU A 68 -5.30 -1.67 6.19
N THR A 69 -5.73 -0.42 6.12
CA THR A 69 -6.94 -0.02 5.38
C THR A 69 -6.61 0.12 3.90
N SER A 70 -7.64 0.13 3.06
CA SER A 70 -7.50 0.38 1.62
C SER A 70 -6.87 1.73 1.34
N GLU A 71 -7.12 2.77 2.16
CA GLU A 71 -6.46 4.07 2.06
C GLU A 71 -4.95 3.97 2.34
N ASN A 72 -4.55 3.25 3.39
CA ASN A 72 -3.13 3.06 3.69
C ASN A 72 -2.41 2.32 2.56
N VAL A 73 -3.04 1.29 2.00
CA VAL A 73 -2.49 0.53 0.87
C VAL A 73 -2.39 1.42 -0.37
N ALA A 74 -3.42 2.23 -0.66
CA ALA A 74 -3.43 3.13 -1.80
C ALA A 74 -2.34 4.20 -1.68
N ALA A 75 -2.18 4.83 -0.51
CA ALA A 75 -1.12 5.81 -0.27
C ALA A 75 0.27 5.20 -0.50
N ASN A 76 0.53 4.00 0.02
CA ASN A 76 1.79 3.29 -0.20
C ASN A 76 2.00 2.89 -1.67
N ALA A 77 0.95 2.48 -2.38
CA ALA A 77 1.02 2.18 -3.80
C ALA A 77 1.40 3.42 -4.63
N VAL A 78 0.80 4.59 -4.33
CA VAL A 78 1.18 5.86 -4.95
C VAL A 78 2.64 6.19 -4.66
N MET A 79 3.08 6.08 -3.40
CA MET A 79 4.46 6.35 -3.02
C MET A 79 5.46 5.45 -3.76
N ALA A 80 5.09 4.20 -4.03
CA ALA A 80 5.88 3.25 -4.83
C ALA A 80 5.82 3.52 -6.34
N GLY A 81 5.03 4.49 -6.80
CA GLY A 81 4.88 4.82 -8.22
C GLY A 81 3.97 3.86 -9.00
N CYS A 82 3.11 3.11 -8.32
CA CYS A 82 2.14 2.25 -8.98
C CYS A 82 1.13 3.07 -9.80
N LEU A 83 0.70 2.49 -10.92
CA LEU A 83 -0.45 3.00 -11.68
C LEU A 83 -1.76 2.49 -11.07
N PRO A 84 -2.87 3.23 -11.23
CA PRO A 84 -4.17 2.82 -10.68
C PRO A 84 -4.60 1.41 -11.11
N GLU A 85 -4.29 1.01 -12.35
CA GLU A 85 -4.63 -0.29 -12.91
C GLU A 85 -3.99 -1.47 -12.16
N TYR A 86 -2.90 -1.22 -11.42
CA TYR A 86 -2.21 -2.25 -10.63
C TYR A 86 -2.90 -2.48 -9.28
N PHE A 87 -3.70 -1.52 -8.82
CA PHE A 87 -4.23 -1.53 -7.46
C PHE A 87 -5.18 -2.70 -7.15
N PRO A 88 -6.08 -3.15 -8.06
CA PRO A 88 -6.88 -4.36 -7.86
C PRO A 88 -6.03 -5.62 -7.67
N VAL A 89 -4.91 -5.73 -8.40
CA VAL A 89 -3.98 -6.86 -8.26
C VAL A 89 -3.27 -6.80 -6.90
N LEU A 90 -2.82 -5.62 -6.50
CA LEU A 90 -2.15 -5.41 -5.22
C LEU A 90 -3.08 -5.75 -4.05
N THR A 91 -4.31 -5.24 -4.05
CA THR A 91 -5.28 -5.51 -2.98
C THR A 91 -5.66 -6.99 -2.89
N THR A 92 -5.84 -7.65 -4.05
CA THR A 92 -6.09 -9.10 -4.09
C THR A 92 -4.90 -9.89 -3.53
N THR A 93 -3.68 -9.51 -3.90
CA THR A 93 -2.46 -10.13 -3.38
C THR A 93 -2.38 -10.00 -1.86
N LEU A 94 -2.63 -8.80 -1.32
CA LEU A 94 -2.59 -8.59 0.13
C LEU A 94 -3.65 -9.41 0.88
N LYS A 95 -4.87 -9.51 0.33
CA LYS A 95 -5.93 -10.37 0.89
C LYS A 95 -5.55 -11.84 0.87
N THR A 96 -4.90 -12.32 -0.18
CA THR A 96 -4.39 -13.69 -0.26
C THR A 96 -3.28 -13.92 0.78
N LEU A 97 -2.40 -12.94 0.99
CA LEU A 97 -1.35 -13.01 2.01
C LEU A 97 -1.90 -13.01 3.44
N GLU A 98 -3.09 -12.46 3.68
CA GLU A 98 -3.73 -12.52 4.99
C GLU A 98 -4.07 -13.95 5.41
N GLU A 99 -4.43 -14.82 4.48
CA GLU A 99 -4.69 -16.24 4.76
C GLU A 99 -3.44 -16.94 5.30
N GLU A 100 -2.25 -16.48 4.90
CA GLU A 100 -0.93 -16.98 5.29
C GLU A 100 -0.17 -16.02 6.21
N LYS A 101 -0.88 -15.26 7.04
CA LYS A 101 -0.32 -14.17 7.86
C LYS A 101 0.89 -14.55 8.73
N ASN A 102 0.96 -15.80 9.20
CA ASN A 102 2.11 -16.28 9.96
C ASN A 102 3.37 -16.39 9.09
N PHE A 103 3.21 -16.84 7.85
CA PHE A 103 4.31 -16.89 6.87
C PHE A 103 4.78 -15.46 6.52
N VAL A 104 3.85 -14.54 6.29
CA VAL A 104 4.17 -13.13 6.00
C VAL A 104 4.94 -12.50 7.15
N HIS A 105 4.51 -12.74 8.41
CA HIS A 105 5.24 -12.26 9.58
C HIS A 105 6.66 -12.81 9.65
N MET A 106 6.82 -14.13 9.50
CA MET A 106 8.11 -14.80 9.53
C MET A 106 9.03 -14.30 8.40
N ALA A 107 8.50 -14.22 7.18
CA ALA A 107 9.23 -13.78 5.99
C ALA A 107 9.73 -12.33 6.13
N SER A 108 8.87 -11.43 6.62
CA SER A 108 9.17 -10.00 6.72
C SER A 108 9.97 -9.61 7.97
N ALA A 109 10.07 -10.50 8.96
CA ALA A 109 10.82 -10.26 10.21
C ALA A 109 12.12 -11.06 10.30
N SER A 110 12.40 -11.91 9.32
CA SER A 110 13.58 -12.80 9.28
C SER A 110 14.69 -12.23 8.42
N THR A 111 15.94 -12.53 8.79
CA THR A 111 17.13 -12.24 7.98
C THR A 111 17.40 -13.28 6.89
N SER A 112 16.55 -14.31 6.76
CA SER A 112 16.69 -15.38 5.76
C SER A 112 16.27 -14.99 4.33
N SER A 113 15.89 -13.72 4.11
CA SER A 113 15.62 -13.12 2.79
C SER A 113 14.63 -13.87 1.89
N PRO A 114 13.46 -14.33 2.38
CA PRO A 114 12.43 -14.85 1.50
C PRO A 114 11.89 -13.71 0.62
N ALA A 115 11.56 -14.04 -0.61
CA ALA A 115 10.90 -13.11 -1.54
C ALA A 115 9.48 -13.61 -1.89
N ILE A 116 8.55 -12.67 -2.02
CA ILE A 116 7.20 -12.98 -2.48
C ILE A 116 7.23 -13.02 -4.01
N MET A 117 6.80 -14.12 -4.58
CA MET A 117 6.59 -14.26 -6.02
C MET A 117 5.10 -14.24 -6.32
N MET A 118 4.66 -13.30 -7.17
CA MET A 118 3.30 -13.24 -7.67
C MET A 118 3.22 -13.87 -9.05
N LEU A 119 2.31 -14.83 -9.22
CA LEU A 119 2.03 -15.45 -10.50
C LEU A 119 0.70 -14.89 -11.05
N LEU A 120 0.78 -14.03 -12.06
CA LEU A 120 -0.38 -13.46 -12.72
C LEU A 120 -0.77 -14.30 -13.94
N ASN A 121 -2.05 -14.65 -14.03
CA ASN A 121 -2.59 -15.40 -15.15
C ASN A 121 -3.95 -14.81 -15.57
N GLY A 122 -4.26 -14.89 -16.87
CA GLY A 122 -5.49 -14.37 -17.44
C GLY A 122 -5.35 -12.98 -18.06
N PRO A 123 -6.48 -12.35 -18.47
CA PRO A 123 -6.50 -11.08 -19.21
C PRO A 123 -5.79 -9.94 -18.50
N ILE A 124 -5.86 -9.88 -17.18
CA ILE A 124 -5.24 -8.85 -16.35
C ILE A 124 -3.74 -8.69 -16.64
N ARG A 125 -3.05 -9.76 -16.99
CA ARG A 125 -1.62 -9.72 -17.34
C ARG A 125 -1.37 -8.78 -18.53
N ASP A 126 -2.23 -8.88 -19.53
CA ASP A 126 -2.09 -8.08 -20.76
C ASP A 126 -2.58 -6.64 -20.50
N GLU A 127 -3.63 -6.46 -19.71
CA GLU A 127 -4.21 -5.16 -19.36
C GLU A 127 -3.19 -4.28 -18.61
N ILE A 128 -2.42 -4.85 -17.69
CA ILE A 128 -1.42 -4.11 -16.90
C ILE A 128 0.00 -4.20 -17.49
N GLY A 129 0.18 -4.87 -18.62
CA GLY A 129 1.49 -5.04 -19.26
C GLY A 129 2.49 -5.82 -18.40
N ALA A 130 2.04 -6.79 -17.59
CA ALA A 130 2.90 -7.55 -16.70
C ALA A 130 3.70 -8.61 -17.46
N ASN A 131 5.01 -8.47 -17.42
CA ASN A 131 6.02 -9.45 -17.89
C ASN A 131 5.76 -10.02 -19.30
N TYR A 132 6.29 -9.35 -20.26
CA TYR A 132 6.46 -9.90 -21.61
C TYR A 132 7.86 -10.50 -21.76
#